data_45959d740da609479037e579283ce164
#
_entry.id   45959d740da609479037e579283ce164
#
_cell.length_a   1.000
_cell.length_b   1.000
_cell.length_c   1.000
_cell.angle_alpha   90.00
_cell.angle_beta   90.00
_cell.angle_gamma   90.00
#
_symmetry.space_group_name_H-M   'P 1'
#
loop_
_entity.id
_entity.type
_entity.pdbx_description
1 polymer ?
#
loop_
_entity_poly.entity_id
_entity_poly.type
_entity_poly.pdbx_seq_one_letter_code
_entity_poly.pdbx_strand_id
1 'polypeptide(L)'
;MKRFLELALTLGLPLSALGAEPVRVQVLSATVKDQAISGAQVILQKNGEASAQGTTAADGSFQFATPPGGVDDGSVNLIIKKEGYSNLVARCPCKGLTYALSPVMTRSLDGLRIVLNWGERPADLDSHLVHSSSHVYFSRQKGDQANLDVDDRTGFGPETITLEKKKPGVKYLYAVHNYSEADILGSTTLSTRAQAKVFVYVGSSLVRTFTPPPGVEGNTWVVFGIGENGEFYDLNTFADVKTGEQVGGLLQRLRGEQLKSAPAVTSTQLSLADTLNKKGESAYHAKKLDEAVSLYLEAIANNPEHGQAYSNLGLAYQKLNRSAEALWANRKAIALASGPNADTVKASSYFNIARVYENDGLWAEALDSYQSALGHKDHPAYRGGIEKMKQKLGQN
;
A
#
# COMPACT_ATOMS: atom_id res chain seq x y z
N MET A 1 -29.32 46.65 68.11
CA MET A 1 -28.61 45.45 67.68
C MET A 1 -29.07 45.08 66.30
N LYS A 2 -28.28 45.49 65.22
CA LYS A 2 -28.53 45.14 63.87
C LYS A 2 -27.46 44.15 63.43
N ARG A 3 -27.86 42.92 63.09
CA ARG A 3 -26.99 41.87 62.51
C ARG A 3 -26.86 42.12 60.99
N PHE A 4 -25.65 42.35 60.55
CA PHE A 4 -25.28 42.31 59.11
C PHE A 4 -25.13 40.87 58.67
N LEU A 5 -25.82 40.52 57.63
CA LEU A 5 -25.71 39.25 56.96
C LEU A 5 -24.70 39.45 55.81
N GLU A 6 -23.51 38.90 55.88
CA GLU A 6 -22.55 38.86 54.78
C GLU A 6 -22.92 37.76 53.80
N LEU A 7 -23.22 38.18 52.59
CA LEU A 7 -23.49 37.25 51.48
C LEU A 7 -22.16 36.96 50.76
N ALA A 8 -21.61 35.80 50.98
CA ALA A 8 -20.39 35.33 50.28
C ALA A 8 -20.78 34.94 48.85
N LEU A 9 -20.38 35.75 47.88
CA LEU A 9 -20.52 35.47 46.41
C LEU A 9 -19.38 34.56 45.99
N THR A 10 -19.61 33.24 45.90
CA THR A 10 -18.66 32.31 45.30
C THR A 10 -18.70 32.49 43.79
N LEU A 11 -17.69 33.18 43.22
CA LEU A 11 -17.42 33.14 41.77
C LEU A 11 -16.99 31.70 41.39
N GLY A 12 -17.91 30.97 40.81
CA GLY A 12 -17.59 29.74 40.09
C GLY A 12 -16.79 30.10 38.83
N LEU A 13 -15.49 29.82 38.86
CA LEU A 13 -14.68 29.82 37.62
C LEU A 13 -15.27 28.76 36.67
N PRO A 14 -15.51 29.09 35.37
CA PRO A 14 -15.93 28.08 34.46
C PRO A 14 -14.82 27.02 34.34
N LEU A 15 -15.15 25.75 34.60
CA LEU A 15 -14.33 24.62 34.19
C LEU A 15 -14.08 24.76 32.71
N SER A 16 -12.88 25.17 32.32
CA SER A 16 -12.44 25.11 30.93
C SER A 16 -12.58 23.67 30.51
N ALA A 17 -13.51 23.37 29.62
CA ALA A 17 -13.56 22.09 28.96
C ALA A 17 -12.19 21.88 28.33
N LEU A 18 -11.43 20.93 28.85
CA LEU A 18 -10.19 20.46 28.23
C LEU A 18 -10.62 19.90 26.87
N GLY A 19 -10.56 20.78 25.85
CA GLY A 19 -10.81 20.38 24.47
C GLY A 19 -9.81 19.27 24.12
N ALA A 20 -10.29 18.22 23.49
CA ALA A 20 -9.42 17.17 23.01
C ALA A 20 -8.30 17.78 22.14
N GLU A 21 -7.06 17.35 22.37
CA GLU A 21 -5.90 17.87 21.62
C GLU A 21 -6.12 17.67 20.11
N PRO A 22 -5.78 18.66 19.28
CA PRO A 22 -6.00 18.57 17.84
C PRO A 22 -5.18 17.47 17.19
N VAL A 23 -5.73 16.86 16.13
CA VAL A 23 -5.01 15.90 15.29
C VAL A 23 -4.08 16.68 14.38
N ARG A 24 -2.79 16.57 14.63
CA ARG A 24 -1.75 17.17 13.77
C ARG A 24 -1.16 16.10 12.86
N VAL A 25 -1.00 16.42 11.59
CA VAL A 25 -0.32 15.60 10.60
C VAL A 25 0.78 16.41 9.91
N GLN A 26 1.89 15.75 9.59
CA GLN A 26 2.99 16.27 8.79
C GLN A 26 3.01 15.52 7.46
N VAL A 27 3.12 16.23 6.33
CA VAL A 27 3.17 15.63 5.00
C VAL A 27 4.51 15.94 4.35
N LEU A 28 5.26 14.88 4.04
CA LEU A 28 6.59 14.95 3.42
C LEU A 28 6.59 14.25 2.04
N SER A 29 7.66 14.46 1.28
CA SER A 29 7.97 13.68 0.09
C SER A 29 8.49 12.30 0.46
N ALA A 30 8.01 11.26 -0.22
CA ALA A 30 8.52 9.90 -0.03
C ALA A 30 9.90 9.68 -0.70
N THR A 31 10.36 10.58 -1.56
CA THR A 31 11.58 10.37 -2.36
C THR A 31 12.65 11.44 -2.17
N VAL A 32 12.35 12.46 -1.39
CA VAL A 32 13.31 13.53 -1.08
C VAL A 32 13.26 13.78 0.42
N LYS A 33 14.38 13.52 1.09
CA LYS A 33 14.50 13.65 2.55
C LYS A 33 14.11 15.07 2.99
N ASP A 34 13.33 15.16 4.07
CA ASP A 34 12.88 16.39 4.74
C ASP A 34 12.11 17.39 3.84
N GLN A 35 11.73 16.98 2.64
CA GLN A 35 10.95 17.84 1.75
C GLN A 35 9.48 17.88 2.17
N ALA A 36 9.06 19.01 2.72
CA ALA A 36 7.66 19.27 3.07
C ALA A 36 6.78 19.37 1.80
N ILE A 37 5.58 18.83 1.85
CA ILE A 37 4.58 18.93 0.78
C ILE A 37 3.51 19.94 1.20
N SER A 38 3.61 21.16 0.67
CA SER A 38 2.62 22.22 0.86
C SER A 38 1.41 22.07 -0.08
N GLY A 39 0.25 22.59 0.35
CA GLY A 39 -0.97 22.60 -0.47
C GLY A 39 -1.50 21.20 -0.80
N ALA A 40 -1.12 20.16 -0.04
CA ALA A 40 -1.76 18.86 -0.12
C ALA A 40 -3.13 18.92 0.57
N GLN A 41 -4.17 18.43 -0.09
CA GLN A 41 -5.48 18.29 0.53
C GLN A 41 -5.42 17.14 1.56
N VAL A 42 -5.81 17.42 2.79
CA VAL A 42 -5.88 16.47 3.90
C VAL A 42 -7.33 16.34 4.33
N ILE A 43 -7.84 15.10 4.36
CA ILE A 43 -9.24 14.81 4.68
C ILE A 43 -9.24 13.79 5.83
N LEU A 44 -9.93 14.11 6.90
CA LEU A 44 -10.20 13.22 8.00
C LEU A 44 -11.66 12.76 7.90
N GLN A 45 -11.87 11.47 7.64
CA GLN A 45 -13.18 10.90 7.40
C GLN A 45 -13.51 9.87 8.48
N LYS A 46 -14.59 10.08 9.21
CA LYS A 46 -15.17 9.12 10.16
C LYS A 46 -16.50 8.61 9.63
N ASN A 47 -16.74 7.30 9.77
CA ASN A 47 -17.96 6.69 9.28
C ASN A 47 -19.19 7.31 9.97
N GLY A 48 -20.16 7.78 9.16
CA GLY A 48 -21.39 8.40 9.65
C GLY A 48 -21.29 9.89 10.03
N GLU A 49 -20.12 10.51 9.89
CA GLU A 49 -19.90 11.93 10.18
C GLU A 49 -19.47 12.72 8.94
N ALA A 50 -19.62 14.04 8.99
CA ALA A 50 -19.10 14.90 7.94
C ALA A 50 -17.56 14.91 7.97
N SER A 51 -16.92 14.82 6.80
CA SER A 51 -15.46 14.85 6.70
C SER A 51 -14.91 16.23 7.06
N ALA A 52 -13.89 16.27 7.92
CA ALA A 52 -13.08 17.45 8.10
C ALA A 52 -11.97 17.48 7.04
N GLN A 53 -11.70 18.65 6.45
CA GLN A 53 -10.70 18.79 5.40
C GLN A 53 -10.00 20.13 5.42
N GLY A 54 -8.81 20.17 4.82
CA GLY A 54 -8.04 21.37 4.59
C GLY A 54 -6.80 21.09 3.76
N THR A 55 -5.86 22.04 3.76
CA THR A 55 -4.63 21.94 2.98
C THR A 55 -3.41 22.17 3.86
N THR A 56 -2.33 21.44 3.59
CA THR A 56 -1.06 21.60 4.30
C THR A 56 -0.45 22.98 4.08
N ALA A 57 0.12 23.54 5.14
CA ALA A 57 0.88 24.78 5.13
C ALA A 57 2.23 24.63 4.38
N ALA A 58 3.02 25.69 4.32
CA ALA A 58 4.32 25.69 3.63
C ALA A 58 5.32 24.67 4.22
N ASP A 59 5.21 24.40 5.53
CA ASP A 59 6.01 23.41 6.24
C ASP A 59 5.46 21.97 6.13
N GLY A 60 4.41 21.75 5.33
CA GLY A 60 3.75 20.45 5.16
C GLY A 60 2.82 20.09 6.31
N SER A 61 2.62 20.94 7.30
CA SER A 61 1.76 20.61 8.46
C SER A 61 0.29 20.95 8.19
N PHE A 62 -0.61 20.17 8.79
CA PHE A 62 -2.03 20.48 8.91
C PHE A 62 -2.58 20.01 10.25
N GLN A 63 -3.64 20.68 10.74
CA GLN A 63 -4.21 20.39 12.04
C GLN A 63 -5.74 20.36 11.96
N PHE A 64 -6.34 19.29 12.48
CA PHE A 64 -7.78 19.15 12.62
C PHE A 64 -8.21 19.33 14.08
N ALA A 65 -9.43 19.84 14.27
CA ALA A 65 -10.13 19.61 15.53
C ALA A 65 -10.38 18.09 15.71
N THR A 66 -10.12 17.55 16.88
CA THR A 66 -10.38 16.13 17.14
C THR A 66 -11.89 15.87 17.08
N PRO A 67 -12.35 14.92 16.23
CA PRO A 67 -13.76 14.58 16.14
C PRO A 67 -14.27 13.97 17.46
N PRO A 68 -15.57 14.06 17.75
CA PRO A 68 -16.16 13.37 18.89
C PRO A 68 -15.79 11.88 18.90
N GLY A 69 -15.39 11.35 20.07
CA GLY A 69 -14.92 9.96 20.23
C GLY A 69 -13.49 9.70 19.76
N GLY A 70 -12.73 10.74 19.37
CA GLY A 70 -11.30 10.61 19.02
C GLY A 70 -11.03 10.05 17.62
N VAL A 71 -9.78 9.67 17.40
CA VAL A 71 -9.28 9.14 16.09
C VAL A 71 -8.56 7.80 16.23
N ASP A 72 -8.57 7.20 17.42
CA ASP A 72 -7.70 6.05 17.74
C ASP A 72 -8.44 4.69 17.69
N ASP A 73 -9.75 4.70 17.46
CA ASP A 73 -10.61 3.51 17.43
C ASP A 73 -10.62 2.74 16.09
N GLY A 74 -9.84 3.21 15.11
CA GLY A 74 -9.78 2.62 13.78
C GLY A 74 -11.01 2.88 12.90
N SER A 75 -11.98 3.68 13.36
CA SER A 75 -13.16 4.09 12.55
C SER A 75 -12.87 5.27 11.62
N VAL A 76 -11.71 5.89 11.77
CA VAL A 76 -11.31 7.11 11.06
C VAL A 76 -10.27 6.81 10.00
N ASN A 77 -10.46 7.35 8.81
CA ASN A 77 -9.49 7.34 7.72
C ASN A 77 -8.91 8.73 7.49
N LEU A 78 -7.60 8.79 7.33
CA LEU A 78 -6.87 9.95 6.84
C LEU A 78 -6.62 9.77 5.34
N ILE A 79 -7.05 10.74 4.53
CA ILE A 79 -6.84 10.74 3.09
C ILE A 79 -6.02 11.97 2.73
N ILE A 80 -4.91 11.78 2.01
CA ILE A 80 -4.05 12.88 1.56
C ILE A 80 -3.93 12.82 0.05
N LYS A 81 -4.16 13.96 -0.61
CA LYS A 81 -4.14 14.10 -2.07
C LYS A 81 -3.33 15.31 -2.49
N LYS A 82 -2.52 15.14 -3.54
CA LYS A 82 -1.79 16.24 -4.18
C LYS A 82 -1.57 15.87 -5.65
N GLU A 83 -1.77 16.85 -6.55
CA GLU A 83 -1.47 16.65 -7.97
C GLU A 83 0.00 16.27 -8.17
N GLY A 84 0.26 15.31 -9.06
CA GLY A 84 1.60 14.73 -9.28
C GLY A 84 2.03 13.66 -8.28
N TYR A 85 1.19 13.38 -7.27
CA TYR A 85 1.46 12.37 -6.25
C TYR A 85 0.35 11.31 -6.21
N SER A 86 0.70 10.11 -5.77
CA SER A 86 -0.27 9.06 -5.49
C SER A 86 -1.10 9.43 -4.26
N ASN A 87 -2.41 9.13 -4.29
CA ASN A 87 -3.26 9.34 -3.12
C ASN A 87 -2.85 8.39 -2.00
N LEU A 88 -2.76 8.94 -0.78
CA LEU A 88 -2.54 8.14 0.42
C LEU A 88 -3.87 8.00 1.16
N VAL A 89 -4.18 6.76 1.58
CA VAL A 89 -5.30 6.47 2.49
C VAL A 89 -4.73 5.64 3.65
N ALA A 90 -4.84 6.15 4.85
CA ALA A 90 -4.37 5.49 6.05
C ALA A 90 -5.50 5.41 7.09
N ARG A 91 -5.69 4.22 7.68
CA ARG A 91 -6.55 4.08 8.86
C ARG A 91 -5.81 4.64 10.07
N CYS A 92 -6.48 5.45 10.90
CA CYS A 92 -5.93 5.92 12.17
C CYS A 92 -5.71 4.75 13.17
N PRO A 93 -4.80 4.88 14.17
CA PRO A 93 -4.33 6.12 14.80
C PRO A 93 -3.48 6.97 13.85
N CYS A 94 -3.68 8.29 13.85
CA CYS A 94 -3.03 9.22 12.93
C CYS A 94 -2.59 10.54 13.58
N LYS A 95 -2.81 10.68 14.89
CA LYS A 95 -2.40 11.87 15.65
C LYS A 95 -0.87 11.96 15.76
N GLY A 96 -0.32 13.09 15.39
CA GLY A 96 1.12 13.38 15.53
C GLY A 96 2.02 12.56 14.62
N LEU A 97 1.46 11.93 13.57
CA LEU A 97 2.23 11.13 12.61
C LEU A 97 2.67 11.95 11.40
N THR A 98 3.80 11.55 10.85
CA THR A 98 4.26 11.99 9.53
C THR A 98 3.78 11.02 8.47
N TYR A 99 3.32 11.55 7.34
CA TYR A 99 2.93 10.75 6.18
C TYR A 99 3.70 11.23 4.96
N ALA A 100 4.21 10.29 4.18
CA ALA A 100 4.96 10.61 2.98
C ALA A 100 4.14 10.33 1.72
N LEU A 101 4.01 11.34 0.86
CA LEU A 101 3.39 11.20 -0.45
C LEU A 101 4.40 10.70 -1.49
N SER A 102 4.03 9.66 -2.18
CA SER A 102 4.80 9.10 -3.29
C SER A 102 4.52 9.89 -4.58
N PRO A 103 5.53 10.52 -5.21
CA PRO A 103 5.38 11.00 -6.58
C PRO A 103 4.94 9.87 -7.51
N VAL A 104 4.05 10.18 -8.46
CA VAL A 104 3.55 9.19 -9.42
C VAL A 104 4.70 8.60 -10.24
N MET A 105 4.76 7.28 -10.35
CA MET A 105 5.76 6.56 -11.13
C MET A 105 5.29 6.44 -12.59
N THR A 106 5.59 7.45 -13.41
CA THR A 106 5.11 7.53 -14.80
C THR A 106 5.94 6.71 -15.80
N ARG A 107 7.20 6.37 -15.47
CA ARG A 107 8.16 5.77 -16.40
C ARG A 107 8.29 4.26 -16.28
N SER A 108 7.73 3.64 -15.27
CA SER A 108 7.87 2.20 -15.03
C SER A 108 6.51 1.53 -14.89
N LEU A 109 6.19 0.65 -15.82
CA LEU A 109 4.99 -0.19 -15.76
C LEU A 109 5.12 -1.33 -14.74
N ASP A 110 6.34 -1.74 -14.42
CA ASP A 110 6.66 -2.88 -13.55
C ASP A 110 7.31 -2.46 -12.23
N GLY A 111 7.45 -1.16 -11.99
CA GLY A 111 8.02 -0.64 -10.76
C GLY A 111 7.02 -0.62 -9.61
N LEU A 112 7.57 -0.50 -8.41
CA LEU A 112 6.80 -0.20 -7.21
C LEU A 112 7.61 0.67 -6.25
N ARG A 113 6.92 1.38 -5.36
CA ARG A 113 7.55 2.11 -4.27
C ARG A 113 6.98 1.65 -2.95
N ILE A 114 7.87 1.39 -2.02
CA ILE A 114 7.58 0.95 -0.66
C ILE A 114 7.94 2.10 0.26
N VAL A 115 6.97 2.59 1.02
CA VAL A 115 7.15 3.72 1.94
C VAL A 115 6.82 3.23 3.34
N LEU A 116 7.80 3.26 4.22
CA LEU A 116 7.66 3.00 5.64
C LEU A 116 7.48 4.32 6.37
N ASN A 117 6.40 4.44 7.14
CA ASN A 117 6.19 5.51 8.10
C ASN A 117 5.98 4.90 9.49
N TRP A 118 6.41 5.62 10.53
CA TRP A 118 6.21 5.20 11.92
C TRP A 118 6.03 6.40 12.86
N GLY A 119 5.89 6.18 14.15
CA GLY A 119 5.74 7.21 15.15
C GLY A 119 7.09 7.78 15.63
N GLU A 120 7.06 8.55 16.72
CA GLU A 120 8.27 9.13 17.32
C GLU A 120 9.28 8.06 17.75
N ARG A 121 8.81 6.91 18.19
CA ARG A 121 9.63 5.80 18.68
C ARG A 121 9.23 4.48 18.01
N PRO A 122 10.21 3.64 17.68
CA PRO A 122 11.68 3.80 17.84
C PRO A 122 12.23 4.91 16.95
N ALA A 123 13.44 5.40 17.28
CA ALA A 123 14.06 6.47 16.49
C ALA A 123 14.46 6.00 15.09
N ASP A 124 14.88 4.74 14.98
CA ASP A 124 15.47 4.18 13.76
C ASP A 124 14.80 2.84 13.41
N LEU A 125 14.06 2.84 12.31
CA LEU A 125 13.48 1.65 11.67
C LEU A 125 14.03 1.53 10.25
N ASP A 126 14.71 0.44 9.98
CA ASP A 126 15.32 0.16 8.68
C ASP A 126 14.43 -0.65 7.76
N SER A 127 14.34 -0.22 6.51
CA SER A 127 13.74 -0.95 5.39
C SER A 127 14.75 -1.88 4.73
N HIS A 128 14.37 -3.12 4.50
CA HIS A 128 15.18 -4.12 3.82
C HIS A 128 14.43 -4.72 2.65
N LEU A 129 15.02 -4.67 1.45
CA LEU A 129 14.51 -5.36 0.26
C LEU A 129 15.55 -6.34 -0.26
N VAL A 130 15.18 -7.62 -0.35
CA VAL A 130 16.04 -8.68 -0.88
C VAL A 130 15.42 -9.27 -2.14
N HIS A 131 16.24 -9.39 -3.20
CA HIS A 131 15.90 -10.11 -4.42
C HIS A 131 17.15 -10.60 -5.13
N SER A 132 17.09 -11.74 -5.81
CA SER A 132 18.26 -12.36 -6.43
C SER A 132 19.46 -12.38 -5.46
N SER A 133 20.57 -11.74 -5.82
CA SER A 133 21.75 -11.51 -4.95
C SER A 133 21.78 -10.11 -4.34
N SER A 134 20.76 -9.29 -4.57
CA SER A 134 20.69 -7.91 -4.11
C SER A 134 20.03 -7.81 -2.74
N HIS A 135 20.60 -6.97 -1.88
CA HIS A 135 20.03 -6.58 -0.61
C HIS A 135 20.16 -5.07 -0.48
N VAL A 136 19.02 -4.36 -0.54
CA VAL A 136 18.92 -2.89 -0.42
C VAL A 136 18.49 -2.55 1.01
N TYR A 137 19.29 -1.72 1.69
CA TYR A 137 19.08 -1.23 3.04
C TYR A 137 20.06 -0.08 3.32
N PHE A 138 20.08 0.53 4.51
CA PHE A 138 20.87 1.72 4.85
C PHE A 138 22.36 1.63 4.46
N SER A 139 23.02 0.47 4.67
CA SER A 139 24.43 0.28 4.36
C SER A 139 24.70 -0.03 2.87
N ARG A 140 23.70 -0.41 2.11
CA ARG A 140 23.74 -0.66 0.67
C ARG A 140 22.51 -0.07 0.00
N GLN A 141 22.51 1.24 -0.16
CA GLN A 141 21.35 1.99 -0.64
C GLN A 141 21.01 1.78 -2.12
N LYS A 142 21.97 1.27 -2.93
CA LYS A 142 21.76 0.97 -4.35
C LYS A 142 21.89 -0.51 -4.62
N GLY A 143 20.90 -1.08 -5.26
CA GLY A 143 20.84 -2.47 -5.69
C GLY A 143 20.50 -2.59 -7.17
N ASP A 144 20.28 -3.82 -7.61
CA ASP A 144 19.85 -4.11 -8.98
C ASP A 144 18.38 -3.70 -9.17
N GLN A 145 18.15 -2.61 -9.92
CA GLN A 145 16.83 -2.01 -10.17
C GLN A 145 16.09 -1.54 -8.89
N ALA A 146 16.80 -1.37 -7.76
CA ALA A 146 16.18 -0.94 -6.52
C ALA A 146 17.09 0.02 -5.75
N ASN A 147 16.50 1.05 -5.15
CA ASN A 147 17.22 2.07 -4.39
C ASN A 147 16.50 2.37 -3.08
N LEU A 148 17.23 2.62 -2.02
CA LEU A 148 16.76 3.29 -0.81
C LEU A 148 16.85 4.81 -1.09
N ASP A 149 15.69 5.44 -1.30
CA ASP A 149 15.61 6.86 -1.69
C ASP A 149 15.73 7.78 -0.47
N VAL A 150 15.14 7.36 0.63
CA VAL A 150 15.13 8.10 1.90
C VAL A 150 15.46 7.13 3.03
N ASP A 151 16.38 7.53 3.89
CA ASP A 151 16.82 6.86 5.12
C ASP A 151 16.66 7.85 6.28
N ASP A 152 15.73 7.59 7.20
CA ASP A 152 15.47 8.41 8.38
C ASP A 152 15.81 7.67 9.68
N ARG A 153 16.53 8.34 10.59
CA ARG A 153 17.01 7.77 11.85
C ARG A 153 16.59 8.60 13.06
N THR A 154 15.59 9.45 12.89
CA THR A 154 15.21 10.43 13.94
C THR A 154 13.78 10.25 14.43
N GLY A 155 13.10 9.21 14.00
CA GLY A 155 11.68 8.95 14.25
C GLY A 155 10.77 9.57 13.21
N PHE A 156 9.53 9.14 13.18
CA PHE A 156 8.45 9.50 12.26
C PHE A 156 8.62 9.01 10.81
N GLY A 157 9.84 8.73 10.32
CA GLY A 157 10.10 8.39 8.92
C GLY A 157 9.97 9.61 7.98
N PRO A 158 9.87 9.40 6.68
CA PRO A 158 9.74 8.10 6.03
C PRO A 158 11.08 7.40 5.78
N GLU A 159 11.04 6.08 5.57
CA GLU A 159 12.01 5.36 4.77
C GLU A 159 11.37 4.86 3.48
N THR A 160 12.10 4.95 2.37
CA THR A 160 11.51 4.63 1.07
C THR A 160 12.45 3.82 0.20
N ILE A 161 11.97 2.67 -0.26
CA ILE A 161 12.62 1.88 -1.30
C ILE A 161 11.80 1.98 -2.58
N THR A 162 12.44 2.42 -3.68
CA THR A 162 11.89 2.33 -5.03
C THR A 162 12.51 1.14 -5.76
N LEU A 163 11.67 0.22 -6.22
CA LEU A 163 12.00 -0.80 -7.20
C LEU A 163 11.57 -0.29 -8.57
N GLU A 164 12.54 0.02 -9.43
CA GLU A 164 12.28 0.63 -10.74
C GLU A 164 11.62 -0.34 -11.70
N LYS A 165 12.07 -1.60 -11.69
CA LYS A 165 11.54 -2.65 -12.54
C LYS A 165 11.65 -4.02 -11.88
N LYS A 166 10.54 -4.74 -11.78
CA LYS A 166 10.54 -6.15 -11.38
C LYS A 166 11.09 -7.02 -12.51
N LYS A 167 11.93 -7.99 -12.17
CA LYS A 167 12.41 -9.00 -13.09
C LYS A 167 11.48 -10.20 -13.11
N PRO A 168 11.06 -10.71 -14.27
CA PRO A 168 10.29 -11.95 -14.36
C PRO A 168 11.03 -13.11 -13.69
N GLY A 169 10.30 -14.00 -13.02
CA GLY A 169 10.87 -15.19 -12.37
C GLY A 169 11.68 -14.88 -11.11
N VAL A 170 11.64 -13.65 -10.58
CA VAL A 170 12.39 -13.26 -9.38
C VAL A 170 11.43 -13.01 -8.22
N LYS A 171 11.71 -13.63 -7.09
CA LYS A 171 11.03 -13.36 -5.82
C LYS A 171 11.71 -12.20 -5.09
N TYR A 172 10.89 -11.35 -4.47
CA TYR A 172 11.30 -10.21 -3.65
C TYR A 172 10.74 -10.38 -2.24
N LEU A 173 11.52 -10.01 -1.22
CA LEU A 173 11.09 -10.01 0.18
C LEU A 173 11.41 -8.68 0.80
N TYR A 174 10.43 -8.13 1.53
CA TYR A 174 10.56 -6.87 2.24
C TYR A 174 10.35 -7.08 3.75
N ALA A 175 11.22 -6.45 4.54
CA ALA A 175 11.15 -6.45 5.99
C ALA A 175 11.46 -5.06 6.56
N VAL A 176 11.00 -4.85 7.79
CA VAL A 176 11.32 -3.71 8.64
C VAL A 176 12.09 -4.22 9.86
N HIS A 177 13.24 -3.62 10.14
CA HIS A 177 14.08 -3.94 11.29
C HIS A 177 14.10 -2.76 12.26
N ASN A 178 13.87 -3.01 13.53
CA ASN A 178 14.03 -2.02 14.60
C ASN A 178 15.50 -1.93 14.99
N TYR A 179 16.26 -1.11 14.28
CA TYR A 179 17.68 -0.91 14.54
C TYR A 179 17.94 -0.31 15.93
N SER A 180 17.06 0.57 16.41
CA SER A 180 17.17 1.14 17.75
C SER A 180 17.18 0.09 18.87
N GLU A 181 16.61 -1.08 18.65
CA GLU A 181 16.48 -2.17 19.62
C GLU A 181 17.07 -3.49 19.07
N ALA A 182 18.08 -3.41 18.23
CA ALA A 182 18.71 -4.57 17.58
C ALA A 182 19.26 -5.60 18.58
N ASP A 183 19.68 -5.15 19.77
CA ASP A 183 20.20 -6.01 20.86
C ASP A 183 19.12 -6.49 21.83
N ILE A 184 17.86 -6.07 21.67
CA ILE A 184 16.74 -6.44 22.54
C ILE A 184 15.95 -7.58 21.90
N LEU A 185 16.18 -8.80 22.38
CA LEU A 185 15.43 -9.97 21.93
C LEU A 185 14.02 -9.99 22.54
N GLY A 186 13.04 -10.45 21.79
CA GLY A 186 11.65 -10.53 22.23
C GLY A 186 10.98 -9.16 22.42
N SER A 187 11.55 -8.08 21.84
CA SER A 187 10.93 -6.77 21.89
C SER A 187 9.55 -6.77 21.21
N THR A 188 8.56 -6.15 21.84
CA THR A 188 7.24 -5.92 21.26
C THR A 188 7.08 -4.50 20.72
N THR A 189 8.11 -3.67 20.79
CA THR A 189 8.05 -2.23 20.42
C THR A 189 7.56 -2.05 18.98
N LEU A 190 8.05 -2.85 18.05
CA LEU A 190 7.67 -2.78 16.63
C LEU A 190 6.18 -3.06 16.41
N SER A 191 5.60 -3.98 17.17
CA SER A 191 4.18 -4.40 17.07
C SER A 191 3.21 -3.59 17.94
N THR A 192 3.70 -2.84 18.96
CA THR A 192 2.82 -2.17 19.93
C THR A 192 2.99 -0.65 19.99
N ARG A 193 4.19 -0.13 19.77
CA ARG A 193 4.52 1.30 19.99
C ARG A 193 4.93 2.05 18.73
N ALA A 194 5.56 1.37 17.79
CA ALA A 194 6.12 1.97 16.58
C ALA A 194 5.05 2.66 15.69
N GLN A 195 3.80 2.22 15.73
CA GLN A 195 2.74 2.67 14.82
C GLN A 195 3.17 2.55 13.35
N ALA A 196 4.05 1.59 13.07
CA ALA A 196 4.62 1.38 11.75
C ALA A 196 3.54 1.08 10.71
N LYS A 197 3.65 1.72 9.55
CA LYS A 197 2.79 1.48 8.38
C LYS A 197 3.67 1.39 7.14
N VAL A 198 3.48 0.34 6.37
CA VAL A 198 4.15 0.14 5.08
C VAL A 198 3.15 0.33 3.97
N PHE A 199 3.38 1.31 3.12
CA PHE A 199 2.55 1.63 1.96
C PHE A 199 3.25 1.19 0.69
N VAL A 200 2.55 0.45 -0.17
CA VAL A 200 3.08 -0.01 -1.46
C VAL A 200 2.32 0.65 -2.59
N TYR A 201 3.05 1.36 -3.42
CA TYR A 201 2.52 2.08 -4.57
C TYR A 201 2.94 1.41 -5.88
N VAL A 202 2.00 1.35 -6.83
CA VAL A 202 2.23 0.97 -8.23
C VAL A 202 1.62 2.07 -9.10
N GLY A 203 2.41 2.67 -9.98
CA GLY A 203 1.95 3.81 -10.78
C GLY A 203 1.49 4.98 -9.91
N SER A 204 0.22 5.34 -10.01
CA SER A 204 -0.42 6.40 -9.20
C SER A 204 -1.21 5.86 -8.01
N SER A 205 -1.25 4.54 -7.82
CA SER A 205 -2.10 3.90 -6.80
C SER A 205 -1.34 3.39 -5.59
N LEU A 206 -1.92 3.65 -4.43
CA LEU A 206 -1.67 2.86 -3.24
C LEU A 206 -2.38 1.51 -3.39
N VAL A 207 -1.61 0.42 -3.54
CA VAL A 207 -2.16 -0.92 -3.82
C VAL A 207 -2.20 -1.82 -2.59
N ARG A 208 -1.34 -1.54 -1.59
CA ARG A 208 -1.28 -2.29 -0.32
C ARG A 208 -0.88 -1.37 0.83
N THR A 209 -1.44 -1.66 2.00
CA THR A 209 -1.01 -1.09 3.27
C THR A 209 -0.87 -2.22 4.28
N PHE A 210 0.28 -2.25 4.98
CA PHE A 210 0.56 -3.23 6.02
C PHE A 210 0.77 -2.52 7.35
N THR A 211 0.30 -3.15 8.40
CA THR A 211 0.55 -2.78 9.80
C THR A 211 1.00 -4.01 10.56
N PRO A 212 1.92 -3.90 11.52
CA PRO A 212 2.32 -5.03 12.32
C PRO A 212 1.13 -5.64 13.06
N PRO A 213 1.00 -6.98 13.11
CA PRO A 213 0.06 -7.61 14.03
C PRO A 213 0.37 -7.20 15.47
N PRO A 214 -0.63 -6.87 16.30
CA PRO A 214 -0.40 -6.34 17.63
C PRO A 214 0.14 -7.41 18.60
N GLY A 215 1.09 -7.02 19.46
CA GLY A 215 1.59 -7.85 20.56
C GLY A 215 2.51 -9.00 20.14
N VAL A 216 3.03 -9.00 18.92
CA VAL A 216 3.99 -10.01 18.44
C VAL A 216 5.40 -9.61 18.85
N GLU A 217 6.17 -10.57 19.36
CA GLU A 217 7.57 -10.40 19.75
C GLU A 217 8.51 -10.51 18.55
N GLY A 218 9.56 -9.69 18.56
CA GLY A 218 10.64 -9.66 17.58
C GLY A 218 10.96 -8.24 17.12
N ASN A 219 12.23 -7.99 16.84
CA ASN A 219 12.73 -6.71 16.37
C ASN A 219 12.76 -6.59 14.83
N THR A 220 12.40 -7.65 14.11
CA THR A 220 12.37 -7.69 12.63
C THR A 220 11.01 -8.21 12.17
N TRP A 221 10.27 -7.36 11.45
CA TRP A 221 8.98 -7.68 10.84
C TRP A 221 9.16 -7.98 9.36
N VAL A 222 9.03 -9.26 8.97
CA VAL A 222 8.97 -9.67 7.56
C VAL A 222 7.55 -9.40 7.07
N VAL A 223 7.41 -8.34 6.27
CA VAL A 223 6.11 -7.73 5.94
C VAL A 223 5.41 -8.51 4.84
N PHE A 224 6.07 -8.60 3.67
CA PHE A 224 5.50 -9.24 2.50
C PHE A 224 6.57 -9.83 1.58
N GLY A 225 6.14 -10.75 0.72
CA GLY A 225 6.89 -11.22 -0.44
C GLY A 225 6.18 -10.89 -1.75
N ILE A 226 6.96 -10.83 -2.82
CA ILE A 226 6.45 -10.82 -4.19
C ILE A 226 6.98 -12.07 -4.88
N GLY A 227 6.08 -12.88 -5.42
CA GLY A 227 6.41 -14.12 -6.12
C GLY A 227 6.93 -13.88 -7.55
N GLU A 228 7.29 -14.97 -8.19
CA GLU A 228 7.91 -14.96 -9.52
C GLU A 228 7.03 -14.34 -10.61
N ASN A 229 5.72 -14.42 -10.45
CA ASN A 229 4.74 -13.84 -11.38
C ASN A 229 4.25 -12.44 -10.92
N GLY A 230 4.86 -11.85 -9.87
CA GLY A 230 4.52 -10.54 -9.34
C GLY A 230 3.37 -10.52 -8.36
N GLU A 231 2.90 -11.66 -7.90
CA GLU A 231 1.87 -11.80 -6.86
C GLU A 231 2.40 -11.42 -5.48
N PHE A 232 1.58 -10.76 -4.66
CA PHE A 232 1.92 -10.41 -3.29
C PHE A 232 1.51 -11.49 -2.30
N TYR A 233 2.38 -11.76 -1.33
CA TYR A 233 2.16 -12.63 -0.18
C TYR A 233 2.32 -11.82 1.10
N ASP A 234 1.26 -11.69 1.87
CA ASP A 234 1.26 -11.02 3.15
C ASP A 234 1.87 -11.97 4.19
N LEU A 235 3.13 -11.77 4.55
CA LEU A 235 3.87 -12.71 5.42
C LEU A 235 3.62 -12.43 6.90
N ASN A 236 3.74 -11.17 7.32
CA ASN A 236 3.47 -10.71 8.68
C ASN A 236 4.14 -11.56 9.77
N THR A 237 5.35 -12.04 9.54
CA THR A 237 6.12 -12.85 10.48
C THR A 237 7.19 -12.02 11.18
N PHE A 238 7.59 -12.44 12.38
CA PHE A 238 8.58 -11.72 13.19
C PHE A 238 9.77 -12.62 13.51
N ALA A 239 10.93 -12.01 13.69
CA ALA A 239 12.15 -12.64 14.13
C ALA A 239 13.00 -11.66 14.94
N ASP A 240 13.94 -12.20 15.72
CA ASP A 240 14.99 -11.42 16.35
C ASP A 240 16.27 -11.51 15.53
N VAL A 241 16.79 -10.35 15.11
CA VAL A 241 18.00 -10.23 14.31
C VAL A 241 18.81 -9.04 14.80
N LYS A 242 20.12 -9.14 14.90
CA LYS A 242 20.98 -8.11 15.47
C LYS A 242 21.56 -7.12 14.47
N THR A 243 21.75 -7.54 13.21
CA THR A 243 22.38 -6.68 12.21
C THR A 243 21.61 -6.71 10.89
N GLY A 244 21.77 -5.64 10.10
CA GLY A 244 21.15 -5.56 8.77
C GLY A 244 21.59 -6.69 7.84
N GLU A 245 22.83 -7.17 7.94
CA GLU A 245 23.32 -8.32 7.17
C GLU A 245 22.59 -9.60 7.56
N GLN A 246 22.29 -9.80 8.85
CA GLN A 246 21.51 -10.93 9.33
C GLN A 246 20.07 -10.86 8.87
N VAL A 247 19.45 -9.66 8.79
CA VAL A 247 18.14 -9.47 8.15
C VAL A 247 18.20 -9.94 6.70
N GLY A 248 19.23 -9.51 5.95
CA GLY A 248 19.45 -9.98 4.58
C GLY A 248 19.56 -11.51 4.49
N GLY A 249 20.31 -12.13 5.38
CA GLY A 249 20.43 -13.59 5.48
C GLY A 249 19.10 -14.31 5.77
N LEU A 250 18.29 -13.76 6.69
CA LEU A 250 16.94 -14.25 6.97
C LEU A 250 16.07 -14.19 5.73
N LEU A 251 16.01 -13.04 5.06
CA LEU A 251 15.19 -12.85 3.86
C LEU A 251 15.66 -13.74 2.69
N GLN A 252 16.97 -13.94 2.52
CA GLN A 252 17.51 -14.87 1.50
C GLN A 252 17.06 -16.31 1.73
N ARG A 253 17.05 -16.79 2.99
CA ARG A 253 16.52 -18.13 3.33
C ARG A 253 15.04 -18.24 3.00
N LEU A 254 14.23 -17.30 3.49
CA LEU A 254 12.78 -17.30 3.25
C LEU A 254 12.43 -17.20 1.76
N ARG A 255 13.25 -16.52 0.97
CA ARG A 255 13.07 -16.43 -0.49
C ARG A 255 13.23 -17.80 -1.18
N GLY A 256 14.06 -18.69 -0.64
CA GLY A 256 14.23 -20.06 -1.11
C GLY A 256 13.00 -20.96 -0.83
N GLU A 257 12.15 -20.55 0.10
CA GLU A 257 10.97 -21.31 0.50
C GLU A 257 9.75 -21.01 -0.39
N GLN A 258 8.68 -21.81 -0.24
CA GLN A 258 7.40 -21.51 -0.85
C GLN A 258 6.72 -20.39 -0.05
N LEU A 259 6.53 -19.23 -0.67
CA LEU A 259 5.81 -18.12 -0.04
C LEU A 259 4.33 -18.51 0.16
N LYS A 260 3.82 -18.24 1.36
CA LYS A 260 2.41 -18.45 1.71
C LYS A 260 1.95 -17.21 2.45
N SER A 261 0.75 -16.71 2.12
CA SER A 261 0.15 -15.64 2.89
C SER A 261 -0.21 -16.09 4.30
N ALA A 262 -0.10 -15.17 5.26
CA ALA A 262 -0.56 -15.40 6.62
C ALA A 262 -2.07 -15.69 6.64
N PRO A 263 -2.57 -16.48 7.60
CA PRO A 263 -3.89 -17.09 7.50
C PRO A 263 -5.08 -16.19 7.81
N ALA A 264 -6.13 -16.62 7.22
CA ALA A 264 -7.56 -16.65 7.51
C ALA A 264 -8.29 -15.31 7.56
N VAL A 265 -8.82 -15.01 6.40
CA VAL A 265 -9.99 -14.11 6.23
C VAL A 265 -11.20 -14.82 6.87
N THR A 266 -11.95 -14.13 7.73
CA THR A 266 -13.16 -14.67 8.33
C THR A 266 -14.28 -14.84 7.30
N SER A 267 -15.27 -15.69 7.56
CA SER A 267 -16.44 -15.86 6.69
C SER A 267 -17.21 -14.56 6.45
N THR A 268 -17.25 -13.68 7.46
CA THR A 268 -17.85 -12.33 7.34
C THR A 268 -17.07 -11.45 6.36
N GLN A 269 -15.73 -11.47 6.42
CA GLN A 269 -14.88 -10.72 5.48
C GLN A 269 -15.00 -11.26 4.05
N LEU A 270 -15.07 -12.58 3.87
CA LEU A 270 -15.30 -13.19 2.55
C LEU A 270 -16.64 -12.71 1.94
N SER A 271 -17.74 -12.78 2.70
CA SER A 271 -19.06 -12.33 2.26
C SER A 271 -19.10 -10.83 1.96
N LEU A 272 -18.39 -10.02 2.76
CA LEU A 272 -18.26 -8.58 2.51
C LEU A 272 -17.48 -8.31 1.23
N ALA A 273 -16.36 -9.01 1.00
CA ALA A 273 -15.56 -8.91 -0.21
C ALA A 273 -16.37 -9.22 -1.47
N ASP A 274 -17.15 -10.31 -1.46
CA ASP A 274 -18.06 -10.66 -2.56
C ASP A 274 -19.11 -9.58 -2.83
N THR A 275 -19.67 -9.01 -1.76
CA THR A 275 -20.67 -7.94 -1.86
C THR A 275 -20.07 -6.67 -2.45
N LEU A 276 -18.88 -6.29 -2.00
CA LEU A 276 -18.16 -5.12 -2.51
C LEU A 276 -17.74 -5.30 -3.96
N ASN A 277 -17.28 -6.51 -4.35
CA ASN A 277 -16.97 -6.81 -5.74
C ASN A 277 -18.20 -6.64 -6.65
N LYS A 278 -19.37 -7.16 -6.26
CA LYS A 278 -20.63 -6.99 -7.02
C LYS A 278 -21.06 -5.52 -7.12
N LYS A 279 -20.90 -4.73 -6.06
CA LYS A 279 -21.12 -3.28 -6.11
C LYS A 279 -20.15 -2.60 -7.08
N GLY A 280 -18.89 -3.01 -7.07
CA GLY A 280 -17.88 -2.53 -8.02
C GLY A 280 -18.24 -2.84 -9.47
N GLU A 281 -18.75 -4.05 -9.77
CA GLU A 281 -19.26 -4.42 -11.09
C GLU A 281 -20.42 -3.50 -11.53
N SER A 282 -21.36 -3.22 -10.63
CA SER A 282 -22.47 -2.30 -10.89
C SER A 282 -21.97 -0.88 -11.20
N ALA A 283 -21.01 -0.37 -10.43
CA ALA A 283 -20.39 0.93 -10.66
C ALA A 283 -19.63 0.97 -12.00
N TYR A 284 -18.89 -0.10 -12.33
CA TYR A 284 -18.19 -0.23 -13.62
C TYR A 284 -19.15 -0.16 -14.81
N HIS A 285 -20.25 -0.90 -14.77
CA HIS A 285 -21.27 -0.87 -15.82
C HIS A 285 -21.98 0.50 -15.91
N ALA A 286 -22.12 1.19 -14.80
CA ALA A 286 -22.60 2.57 -14.75
C ALA A 286 -21.55 3.61 -15.21
N LYS A 287 -20.36 3.18 -15.68
CA LYS A 287 -19.23 4.01 -16.09
C LYS A 287 -18.63 4.91 -14.99
N LYS A 288 -18.91 4.59 -13.74
CA LYS A 288 -18.35 5.23 -12.54
C LYS A 288 -17.03 4.52 -12.17
N LEU A 289 -16.02 4.68 -13.02
CA LEU A 289 -14.80 3.86 -12.96
C LEU A 289 -14.00 4.05 -11.67
N ASP A 290 -13.87 5.28 -11.16
CA ASP A 290 -13.16 5.52 -9.89
C ASP A 290 -13.90 4.94 -8.68
N GLU A 291 -15.24 4.99 -8.68
CA GLU A 291 -16.07 4.31 -7.67
C GLU A 291 -15.88 2.79 -7.74
N ALA A 292 -15.86 2.23 -8.94
CA ALA A 292 -15.60 0.79 -9.15
C ALA A 292 -14.21 0.39 -8.61
N VAL A 293 -13.16 1.16 -8.92
CA VAL A 293 -11.80 0.94 -8.40
C VAL A 293 -11.80 0.94 -6.87
N SER A 294 -12.43 1.91 -6.23
CA SER A 294 -12.49 1.99 -4.76
C SER A 294 -13.17 0.77 -4.16
N LEU A 295 -14.29 0.32 -4.72
CA LEU A 295 -15.04 -0.85 -4.26
C LEU A 295 -14.25 -2.16 -4.46
N TYR A 296 -13.54 -2.32 -5.57
CA TYR A 296 -12.68 -3.49 -5.79
C TYR A 296 -11.48 -3.50 -4.84
N LEU A 297 -10.85 -2.36 -4.57
CA LEU A 297 -9.76 -2.27 -3.59
C LEU A 297 -10.25 -2.59 -2.17
N GLU A 298 -11.46 -2.15 -1.81
CA GLU A 298 -12.07 -2.50 -0.53
C GLU A 298 -12.43 -3.99 -0.45
N ALA A 299 -12.90 -4.60 -1.54
CA ALA A 299 -13.11 -6.05 -1.63
C ALA A 299 -11.79 -6.81 -1.40
N ILE A 300 -10.70 -6.38 -2.04
CA ILE A 300 -9.37 -6.96 -1.90
C ILE A 300 -8.81 -6.76 -0.49
N ALA A 301 -9.07 -5.63 0.16
CA ALA A 301 -8.68 -5.40 1.54
C ALA A 301 -9.37 -6.37 2.53
N ASN A 302 -10.60 -6.77 2.24
CA ASN A 302 -11.34 -7.77 3.02
C ASN A 302 -10.96 -9.22 2.66
N ASN A 303 -10.64 -9.49 1.40
CA ASN A 303 -10.15 -10.79 0.93
C ASN A 303 -8.99 -10.62 -0.05
N PRO A 304 -7.73 -10.64 0.41
CA PRO A 304 -6.54 -10.50 -0.43
C PRO A 304 -6.37 -11.59 -1.50
N GLU A 305 -7.14 -12.68 -1.42
CA GLU A 305 -7.14 -13.76 -2.40
C GLU A 305 -8.37 -13.76 -3.34
N HIS A 306 -9.10 -12.64 -3.39
CA HIS A 306 -10.28 -12.50 -4.23
C HIS A 306 -9.91 -12.28 -5.71
N GLY A 307 -9.58 -13.37 -6.42
CA GLY A 307 -9.12 -13.32 -7.83
C GLY A 307 -10.04 -12.55 -8.78
N GLN A 308 -11.36 -12.68 -8.63
CA GLN A 308 -12.33 -11.95 -9.46
C GLN A 308 -12.27 -10.43 -9.25
N ALA A 309 -12.10 -9.98 -8.00
CA ALA A 309 -11.97 -8.56 -7.71
C ALA A 309 -10.70 -7.96 -8.33
N TYR A 310 -9.59 -8.71 -8.33
CA TYR A 310 -8.37 -8.29 -9.04
C TYR A 310 -8.56 -8.23 -10.55
N SER A 311 -9.26 -9.18 -11.17
CA SER A 311 -9.53 -9.16 -12.61
C SER A 311 -10.39 -7.96 -12.99
N ASN A 312 -11.45 -7.70 -12.23
CA ASN A 312 -12.34 -6.56 -12.43
C ASN A 312 -11.62 -5.21 -12.22
N LEU A 313 -10.77 -5.14 -11.19
CA LEU A 313 -9.91 -3.98 -10.92
C LEU A 313 -8.95 -3.71 -12.08
N GLY A 314 -8.31 -4.75 -12.62
CA GLY A 314 -7.43 -4.64 -13.79
C GLY A 314 -8.14 -4.07 -15.01
N LEU A 315 -9.36 -4.50 -15.26
CA LEU A 315 -10.20 -3.97 -16.35
C LEU A 315 -10.61 -2.50 -16.11
N ALA A 316 -10.95 -2.13 -14.86
CA ALA A 316 -11.28 -0.75 -14.50
C ALA A 316 -10.08 0.18 -14.68
N TYR A 317 -8.89 -0.23 -14.22
CA TYR A 317 -7.65 0.51 -14.43
C TYR A 317 -7.29 0.67 -15.91
N GLN A 318 -7.47 -0.38 -16.73
CA GLN A 318 -7.25 -0.28 -18.17
C GLN A 318 -8.16 0.78 -18.81
N LYS A 319 -9.44 0.85 -18.40
CA LYS A 319 -10.38 1.88 -18.89
C LYS A 319 -10.01 3.29 -18.45
N LEU A 320 -9.30 3.43 -17.34
CA LEU A 320 -8.77 4.69 -16.81
C LEU A 320 -7.38 5.04 -17.39
N ASN A 321 -6.83 4.24 -18.31
CA ASN A 321 -5.48 4.36 -18.87
C ASN A 321 -4.38 4.32 -17.78
N ARG A 322 -4.60 3.55 -16.71
CA ARG A 322 -3.68 3.33 -15.61
C ARG A 322 -2.94 2.01 -15.82
N SER A 323 -1.98 2.03 -16.75
CA SER A 323 -1.33 0.83 -17.30
C SER A 323 -0.61 0.00 -16.24
N ALA A 324 0.19 0.63 -15.36
CA ALA A 324 0.96 -0.08 -14.34
C ALA A 324 0.05 -0.82 -13.35
N GLU A 325 -1.00 -0.16 -12.91
CA GLU A 325 -2.00 -0.74 -11.98
C GLU A 325 -2.82 -1.84 -12.66
N ALA A 326 -3.17 -1.67 -13.92
CA ALA A 326 -3.87 -2.69 -14.70
C ALA A 326 -3.03 -3.96 -14.83
N LEU A 327 -1.74 -3.84 -15.14
CA LEU A 327 -0.80 -4.97 -15.19
C LEU A 327 -0.70 -5.67 -13.83
N TRP A 328 -0.50 -4.89 -12.75
CA TRP A 328 -0.42 -5.43 -11.39
C TRP A 328 -1.67 -6.25 -11.02
N ALA A 329 -2.86 -5.68 -11.22
CA ALA A 329 -4.10 -6.34 -10.85
C ALA A 329 -4.36 -7.61 -11.68
N ASN A 330 -4.16 -7.57 -13.01
CA ASN A 330 -4.35 -8.74 -13.85
C ASN A 330 -3.33 -9.86 -13.56
N ARG A 331 -2.06 -9.55 -13.26
CA ARG A 331 -1.07 -10.55 -12.83
C ARG A 331 -1.48 -11.22 -11.52
N LYS A 332 -2.01 -10.47 -10.56
CA LYS A 332 -2.52 -11.05 -9.32
C LYS A 332 -3.74 -11.94 -9.57
N ALA A 333 -4.66 -11.54 -10.46
CA ALA A 333 -5.78 -12.37 -10.85
C ALA A 333 -5.32 -13.72 -11.47
N ILE A 334 -4.29 -13.70 -12.32
CA ILE A 334 -3.70 -14.91 -12.92
C ILE A 334 -3.14 -15.83 -11.83
N ALA A 335 -2.38 -15.27 -10.88
CA ALA A 335 -1.76 -16.03 -9.80
C ALA A 335 -2.79 -16.69 -8.86
N LEU A 336 -3.93 -16.03 -8.64
CA LEU A 336 -5.02 -16.54 -7.79
C LEU A 336 -6.02 -17.44 -8.50
N ALA A 337 -5.96 -17.50 -9.84
CA ALA A 337 -6.93 -18.27 -10.63
C ALA A 337 -6.83 -19.76 -10.32
N SER A 338 -7.90 -20.33 -9.77
CA SER A 338 -8.02 -21.73 -9.36
C SER A 338 -9.40 -22.29 -9.68
N GLY A 339 -9.55 -23.60 -9.58
CA GLY A 339 -10.82 -24.29 -9.82
C GLY A 339 -11.24 -24.33 -11.30
N PRO A 340 -12.51 -24.69 -11.60
CA PRO A 340 -12.99 -24.96 -12.97
C PRO A 340 -12.89 -23.78 -13.94
N ASN A 341 -12.89 -22.56 -13.43
CA ASN A 341 -12.82 -21.34 -14.24
C ASN A 341 -11.41 -20.75 -14.36
N ALA A 342 -10.39 -21.42 -13.83
CA ALA A 342 -9.02 -20.90 -13.78
C ALA A 342 -8.50 -20.47 -15.15
N ASP A 343 -8.66 -21.30 -16.17
CA ASP A 343 -8.21 -20.98 -17.54
C ASP A 343 -8.98 -19.81 -18.16
N THR A 344 -10.26 -19.67 -17.85
CA THR A 344 -11.04 -18.51 -18.31
C THR A 344 -10.54 -17.20 -17.65
N VAL A 345 -10.26 -17.22 -16.35
CA VAL A 345 -9.72 -16.05 -15.62
C VAL A 345 -8.32 -15.72 -16.14
N LYS A 346 -7.44 -16.72 -16.29
CA LYS A 346 -6.09 -16.52 -16.83
C LYS A 346 -6.12 -15.94 -18.25
N ALA A 347 -6.92 -16.54 -19.13
CA ALA A 347 -7.04 -16.08 -20.51
C ALA A 347 -7.52 -14.62 -20.60
N SER A 348 -8.57 -14.26 -19.86
CA SER A 348 -9.09 -12.89 -19.84
C SER A 348 -8.10 -11.90 -19.25
N SER A 349 -7.37 -12.29 -18.20
CA SER A 349 -6.37 -11.42 -17.57
C SER A 349 -5.13 -11.23 -18.46
N TYR A 350 -4.65 -12.29 -19.15
CA TYR A 350 -3.60 -12.15 -20.14
C TYR A 350 -4.03 -11.29 -21.35
N PHE A 351 -5.27 -11.42 -21.80
CA PHE A 351 -5.82 -10.55 -22.84
C PHE A 351 -5.84 -9.07 -22.39
N ASN A 352 -6.25 -8.79 -21.16
CA ASN A 352 -6.22 -7.44 -20.62
C ASN A 352 -4.78 -6.89 -20.53
N ILE A 353 -3.81 -7.70 -20.10
CA ILE A 353 -2.38 -7.36 -20.10
C ILE A 353 -1.90 -7.05 -21.52
N ALA A 354 -2.24 -7.90 -22.51
CA ALA A 354 -1.89 -7.69 -23.91
C ALA A 354 -2.42 -6.35 -24.42
N ARG A 355 -3.66 -6.00 -24.09
CA ARG A 355 -4.28 -4.73 -24.47
C ARG A 355 -3.60 -3.51 -23.83
N VAL A 356 -3.09 -3.65 -22.60
CA VAL A 356 -2.29 -2.60 -21.97
C VAL A 356 -0.99 -2.41 -22.74
N TYR A 357 -0.23 -3.47 -22.99
CA TYR A 357 1.02 -3.39 -23.73
C TYR A 357 0.83 -2.89 -25.17
N GLU A 358 -0.25 -3.31 -25.83
CA GLU A 358 -0.61 -2.81 -27.17
C GLU A 358 -0.85 -1.30 -27.16
N ASN A 359 -1.59 -0.77 -26.18
CA ASN A 359 -1.85 0.66 -26.06
C ASN A 359 -0.56 1.47 -25.78
N ASP A 360 0.39 0.88 -25.07
CA ASP A 360 1.67 1.50 -24.71
C ASP A 360 2.76 1.29 -25.78
N GLY A 361 2.43 0.64 -26.91
CA GLY A 361 3.34 0.42 -28.04
C GLY A 361 4.38 -0.68 -27.81
N LEU A 362 4.20 -1.50 -26.78
CA LEU A 362 5.07 -2.63 -26.43
C LEU A 362 4.61 -3.90 -27.15
N TRP A 363 4.86 -3.92 -28.47
CA TRP A 363 4.29 -4.90 -29.37
C TRP A 363 4.74 -6.35 -29.09
N ALA A 364 5.99 -6.55 -28.65
CA ALA A 364 6.51 -7.88 -28.34
C ALA A 364 5.86 -8.43 -27.06
N GLU A 365 5.77 -7.64 -26.01
CA GLU A 365 5.11 -7.99 -24.75
C GLU A 365 3.59 -8.21 -24.94
N ALA A 366 2.98 -7.43 -25.84
CA ALA A 366 1.59 -7.63 -26.23
C ALA A 366 1.39 -8.97 -26.95
N LEU A 367 2.29 -9.31 -27.89
CA LEU A 367 2.26 -10.59 -28.61
C LEU A 367 2.32 -11.78 -27.64
N ASP A 368 3.32 -11.79 -26.76
CA ASP A 368 3.51 -12.85 -25.74
C ASP A 368 2.27 -13.01 -24.86
N SER A 369 1.67 -11.89 -24.47
CA SER A 369 0.46 -11.90 -23.62
C SER A 369 -0.77 -12.41 -24.38
N TYR A 370 -0.95 -12.06 -25.65
CA TYR A 370 -2.02 -12.63 -26.50
C TYR A 370 -1.84 -14.13 -26.72
N GLN A 371 -0.59 -14.60 -26.93
CA GLN A 371 -0.27 -16.03 -27.04
C GLN A 371 -0.58 -16.78 -25.74
N SER A 372 -0.23 -16.18 -24.60
CA SER A 372 -0.57 -16.73 -23.28
C SER A 372 -2.08 -16.84 -23.08
N ALA A 373 -2.84 -15.81 -23.48
CA ALA A 373 -4.30 -15.85 -23.43
C ALA A 373 -4.88 -16.99 -24.28
N LEU A 374 -4.37 -17.15 -25.53
CA LEU A 374 -4.78 -18.21 -26.43
C LEU A 374 -4.42 -19.60 -25.89
N GLY A 375 -3.28 -19.75 -25.21
CA GLY A 375 -2.86 -21.01 -24.58
C GLY A 375 -3.80 -21.50 -23.47
N HIS A 376 -4.49 -20.59 -22.79
CA HIS A 376 -5.47 -20.93 -21.76
C HIS A 376 -6.89 -21.12 -22.32
N LYS A 377 -7.26 -20.34 -23.33
CA LYS A 377 -8.59 -20.43 -23.94
C LYS A 377 -8.56 -19.92 -25.36
N ASP A 378 -9.16 -20.66 -26.28
CA ASP A 378 -9.31 -20.21 -27.67
C ASP A 378 -10.41 -19.13 -27.76
N HIS A 379 -10.04 -18.01 -28.39
CA HIS A 379 -10.97 -16.91 -28.65
C HIS A 379 -10.53 -16.08 -29.86
N PRO A 380 -11.44 -15.68 -30.77
CA PRO A 380 -11.10 -14.92 -31.98
C PRO A 380 -10.35 -13.62 -31.73
N ALA A 381 -10.67 -12.91 -30.61
CA ALA A 381 -10.00 -11.67 -30.26
C ALA A 381 -8.51 -11.89 -29.89
N TYR A 382 -8.14 -13.05 -29.33
CA TYR A 382 -6.75 -13.37 -29.00
C TYR A 382 -5.96 -13.65 -30.27
N ARG A 383 -6.51 -14.43 -31.18
CA ARG A 383 -5.91 -14.70 -32.52
C ARG A 383 -5.72 -13.41 -33.31
N GLY A 384 -6.75 -12.55 -33.38
CA GLY A 384 -6.65 -11.27 -34.07
C GLY A 384 -5.62 -10.33 -33.44
N GLY A 385 -5.47 -10.36 -32.10
CA GLY A 385 -4.41 -9.65 -31.38
C GLY A 385 -3.02 -10.14 -31.79
N ILE A 386 -2.81 -11.46 -31.84
CA ILE A 386 -1.54 -12.08 -32.29
C ILE A 386 -1.16 -11.64 -33.68
N GLU A 387 -2.09 -11.77 -34.65
CA GLU A 387 -1.84 -11.37 -36.03
C GLU A 387 -1.49 -9.88 -36.16
N LYS A 388 -2.24 -9.02 -35.45
CA LYS A 388 -1.99 -7.59 -35.44
C LYS A 388 -0.60 -7.26 -34.85
N MET A 389 -0.19 -7.93 -33.76
CA MET A 389 1.13 -7.70 -33.16
C MET A 389 2.26 -8.21 -34.05
N LYS A 390 2.10 -9.38 -34.70
CA LYS A 390 3.06 -9.87 -35.69
C LYS A 390 3.27 -8.88 -36.85
N GLN A 391 2.20 -8.31 -37.39
CA GLN A 391 2.28 -7.27 -38.42
C GLN A 391 3.05 -6.03 -37.93
N LYS A 392 2.81 -5.59 -36.69
CA LYS A 392 3.52 -4.46 -36.09
C LYS A 392 5.01 -4.73 -35.91
N LEU A 393 5.39 -5.98 -35.70
CA LEU A 393 6.80 -6.42 -35.51
C LEU A 393 7.47 -6.81 -36.85
N GLY A 394 6.75 -6.74 -38.00
CA GLY A 394 7.28 -7.17 -39.29
C GLY A 394 7.47 -8.70 -39.41
N GLN A 395 6.75 -9.47 -38.60
CA GLN A 395 6.75 -10.93 -38.59
C GLN A 395 5.53 -11.41 -39.42
N ASN A 396 5.77 -12.08 -40.52
CA ASN A 396 4.71 -12.68 -41.33
C ASN A 396 4.41 -14.12 -40.90
#